data_66009899d90dc9ed53d3b65180178201
#
_entry.id   66009899d90dc9ed53d3b65180178201
#
_cell.length_a   1.000
_cell.length_b   1.000
_cell.length_c   1.000
_cell.angle_alpha   90.00
_cell.angle_beta   90.00
_cell.angle_gamma   90.00
#
_symmetry.space_group_name_H-M   'P 1'
#
loop_
_entity.id
_entity.type
_entity.pdbx_description
1 polymer ?
#
loop_
_entity_poly.entity_id
_entity_poly.type
_entity_poly.pdbx_seq_one_letter_code
_entity_poly.pdbx_strand_id
1 'polypeptide(L)'
;MKYILIIIFLPLFCGITTKAVAQQAGVKTNLAGWATASANLGLEIGLSQKSTLDMYGSFNPFQFGNGKRWKHWFVQPEYRYWLCNKFQGHFFGGHAHGGQYNIGGFNGGMKILGTDMRKLKDTRYQGWFVGAGISYGYAWILGRHWNLEAEIGLGYSYTRYDRFRCTGCGKKIEENRPH
;
A
#
# COMPACT_ATOMS: atom_id res chain seq x y z
N MET A 1 23.44 2.82 -12.11
CA MET A 1 22.17 2.88 -12.85
C MET A 1 21.05 2.95 -11.81
N LYS A 2 20.32 4.07 -11.77
CA LYS A 2 19.18 4.26 -10.85
C LYS A 2 17.98 3.52 -11.44
N TYR A 3 17.54 2.46 -10.79
CA TYR A 3 16.33 1.77 -11.21
C TYR A 3 15.12 2.53 -10.68
N ILE A 4 14.23 2.94 -11.58
CA ILE A 4 12.91 3.49 -11.24
C ILE A 4 12.04 2.31 -10.83
N LEU A 5 11.73 2.20 -9.54
CA LEU A 5 10.83 1.20 -9.02
C LEU A 5 9.40 1.66 -9.30
N ILE A 6 8.80 1.16 -10.37
CA ILE A 6 7.39 1.39 -10.68
C ILE A 6 6.59 0.41 -9.84
N ILE A 7 6.01 0.88 -8.74
CA ILE A 7 5.09 0.08 -7.91
C ILE A 7 3.68 0.32 -8.46
N ILE A 8 3.16 -0.68 -9.19
CA ILE A 8 1.76 -0.67 -9.60
C ILE A 8 0.95 -1.19 -8.41
N PHE A 9 0.36 -0.27 -7.67
CA PHE A 9 -0.62 -0.59 -6.64
C PHE A 9 -1.99 -0.62 -7.30
N LEU A 10 -2.66 -1.77 -7.26
CA LEU A 10 -4.07 -1.91 -7.66
C LEU A 10 -4.91 -2.13 -6.39
N PRO A 11 -5.29 -1.08 -5.65
CA PRO A 11 -6.18 -1.25 -4.51
C PRO A 11 -7.63 -1.26 -4.99
N LEU A 12 -8.32 -2.38 -4.75
CA LEU A 12 -9.76 -2.44 -4.87
C LEU A 12 -10.36 -2.01 -3.52
N PHE A 13 -10.85 -0.77 -3.45
CA PHE A 13 -11.45 -0.24 -2.23
C PHE A 13 -12.96 -0.43 -2.22
N CYS A 14 -13.49 -0.98 -1.15
CA CYS A 14 -14.92 -0.99 -0.85
C CYS A 14 -15.20 -0.01 0.29
N GLY A 15 -15.90 1.07 0.04
CA GLY A 15 -16.18 2.12 1.00
C GLY A 15 -17.62 2.09 1.50
N ILE A 16 -17.82 2.32 2.78
CA ILE A 16 -19.14 2.53 3.40
C ILE A 16 -19.38 4.03 3.47
N THR A 17 -20.43 4.50 2.81
CA THR A 17 -20.78 5.92 2.82
C THR A 17 -22.19 6.13 3.38
N THR A 18 -22.33 6.95 4.40
CA THR A 18 -23.63 7.40 4.91
C THR A 18 -24.05 8.70 4.20
N LYS A 19 -25.18 8.70 3.51
CA LYS A 19 -25.75 9.94 2.96
C LYS A 19 -26.49 10.72 4.04
N ALA A 20 -25.84 11.70 4.60
CA ALA A 20 -26.52 12.85 5.17
C ALA A 20 -25.88 14.09 4.57
N VAL A 21 -26.71 15.05 4.14
CA VAL A 21 -26.39 16.38 3.63
C VAL A 21 -24.88 16.69 3.53
N ALA A 22 -24.32 16.56 2.30
CA ALA A 22 -22.90 16.67 2.02
C ALA A 22 -22.04 15.65 2.80
N GLN A 23 -21.93 14.44 2.29
CA GLN A 23 -21.01 13.43 2.81
C GLN A 23 -19.64 14.04 3.05
N GLN A 24 -19.21 14.09 4.32
CA GLN A 24 -17.96 14.73 4.73
C GLN A 24 -16.84 13.74 4.94
N ALA A 25 -17.15 12.47 5.23
CA ALA A 25 -16.17 11.44 5.48
C ALA A 25 -16.64 10.05 5.04
N GLY A 26 -15.70 9.17 4.73
CA GLY A 26 -15.91 7.76 4.43
C GLY A 26 -14.83 6.90 5.08
N VAL A 27 -15.21 5.69 5.49
CA VAL A 27 -14.27 4.66 5.95
C VAL A 27 -14.10 3.64 4.84
N LYS A 28 -12.87 3.20 4.59
CA LYS A 28 -12.52 2.31 3.48
C LYS A 28 -11.70 1.12 3.95
N THR A 29 -11.77 0.06 3.20
CA THR A 29 -10.86 -1.07 3.34
C THR A 29 -10.45 -1.60 1.98
N ASN A 30 -9.26 -2.16 1.88
CA ASN A 30 -8.69 -2.69 0.64
C ASN A 30 -8.78 -4.22 0.63
N LEU A 31 -9.53 -4.76 -0.33
CA LEU A 31 -9.72 -6.20 -0.48
C LEU A 31 -8.43 -6.94 -0.84
N ALA A 32 -7.54 -6.33 -1.63
CA ALA A 32 -6.24 -6.93 -1.96
C ALA A 32 -5.33 -7.02 -0.73
N GLY A 33 -5.44 -6.07 0.22
CA GLY A 33 -4.77 -6.16 1.51
C GLY A 33 -5.25 -7.36 2.33
N TRP A 34 -6.55 -7.59 2.38
CA TRP A 34 -7.12 -8.78 3.06
C TRP A 34 -6.70 -10.08 2.40
N ALA A 35 -6.60 -10.13 1.07
CA ALA A 35 -6.10 -11.31 0.35
C ALA A 35 -4.65 -11.69 0.73
N THR A 36 -3.86 -10.70 1.19
CA THR A 36 -2.51 -10.92 1.72
C THR A 36 -2.45 -11.00 3.25
N ALA A 37 -3.59 -11.21 3.91
CA ALA A 37 -3.73 -11.24 5.38
C ALA A 37 -3.24 -9.95 6.06
N SER A 38 -3.32 -8.81 5.38
CA SER A 38 -2.91 -7.51 5.92
C SER A 38 -4.15 -6.73 6.36
N ALA A 39 -4.26 -6.50 7.67
CA ALA A 39 -5.28 -5.61 8.22
C ALA A 39 -5.05 -4.20 7.68
N ASN A 40 -6.11 -3.57 7.20
CA ASN A 40 -5.99 -2.25 6.58
C ASN A 40 -7.27 -1.43 6.77
N LEU A 41 -7.07 -0.13 6.86
CA LEU A 41 -8.16 0.84 7.03
C LEU A 41 -7.77 2.14 6.36
N GLY A 42 -8.74 2.77 5.69
CA GLY A 42 -8.65 4.13 5.16
C GLY A 42 -9.75 5.02 5.74
N LEU A 43 -9.42 6.28 5.95
CA LEU A 43 -10.35 7.33 6.30
C LEU A 43 -10.25 8.44 5.27
N GLU A 44 -11.30 8.66 4.51
CA GLU A 44 -11.35 9.75 3.53
C GLU A 44 -12.24 10.87 4.02
N ILE A 45 -11.73 12.11 3.98
CA ILE A 45 -12.41 13.32 4.44
C ILE A 45 -12.58 14.28 3.27
N GLY A 46 -13.78 14.77 3.08
CA GLY A 46 -14.09 15.79 2.08
C GLY A 46 -13.55 17.16 2.48
N LEU A 47 -12.66 17.72 1.67
CA LEU A 47 -12.10 19.06 1.87
C LEU A 47 -12.93 20.13 1.12
N SER A 48 -13.44 19.78 -0.05
CA SER A 48 -14.29 20.65 -0.87
C SER A 48 -15.34 19.84 -1.64
N GLN A 49 -16.03 20.47 -2.58
CA GLN A 49 -16.98 19.75 -3.45
C GLN A 49 -16.28 18.75 -4.39
N LYS A 50 -15.01 19.00 -4.73
CA LYS A 50 -14.22 18.20 -5.68
C LYS A 50 -12.90 17.69 -5.12
N SER A 51 -12.65 17.84 -3.83
CA SER A 51 -11.40 17.35 -3.25
C SER A 51 -11.61 16.62 -1.94
N THR A 52 -10.80 15.60 -1.73
CA THR A 52 -10.78 14.79 -0.51
C THR A 52 -9.34 14.53 -0.08
N LEU A 53 -9.16 14.23 1.20
CA LEU A 53 -7.94 13.72 1.77
C LEU A 53 -8.22 12.29 2.25
N ASP A 54 -7.49 11.33 1.72
CA ASP A 54 -7.54 9.94 2.14
C ASP A 54 -6.31 9.60 3.00
N MET A 55 -6.52 8.99 4.13
CA MET A 55 -5.49 8.52 5.05
C MET A 55 -5.60 7.00 5.15
N TYR A 56 -4.75 6.29 4.41
CA TYR A 56 -4.74 4.84 4.40
C TYR A 56 -3.62 4.29 5.28
N GLY A 57 -3.92 3.23 6.03
CA GLY A 57 -2.96 2.48 6.82
C GLY A 57 -3.10 0.97 6.63
N SER A 58 -1.98 0.27 6.61
CA SER A 58 -1.94 -1.19 6.55
C SER A 58 -0.94 -1.76 7.54
N PHE A 59 -1.32 -2.88 8.15
CA PHE A 59 -0.51 -3.54 9.16
C PHE A 59 -0.62 -5.07 9.02
N ASN A 60 0.53 -5.72 9.00
CA ASN A 60 0.61 -7.17 9.00
C ASN A 60 1.65 -7.65 10.02
N PRO A 61 1.24 -8.17 11.18
CA PRO A 61 2.13 -8.67 12.20
C PRO A 61 2.52 -10.14 12.00
N PHE A 62 1.98 -10.83 11.01
CA PHE A 62 2.00 -12.28 10.95
C PHE A 62 3.36 -12.86 10.58
N GLN A 63 3.66 -13.94 11.26
CA GLN A 63 4.74 -14.85 10.95
C GLN A 63 4.10 -16.23 10.70
N PHE A 64 4.28 -16.72 9.49
CA PHE A 64 3.76 -18.04 9.11
C PHE A 64 4.76 -19.13 9.48
N GLY A 65 4.27 -20.36 9.62
CA GLY A 65 5.12 -21.54 9.87
C GLY A 65 6.27 -21.65 8.85
N ASN A 66 7.30 -22.42 9.19
CA ASN A 66 8.50 -22.64 8.36
C ASN A 66 9.38 -21.37 8.15
N GLY A 67 9.38 -20.42 9.10
CA GLY A 67 10.24 -19.24 9.04
C GLY A 67 9.79 -18.16 8.06
N LYS A 68 8.63 -18.31 7.43
CA LYS A 68 8.08 -17.30 6.53
C LYS A 68 7.61 -16.07 7.32
N ARG A 69 8.12 -14.91 6.94
CA ARG A 69 7.77 -13.61 7.55
C ARG A 69 7.23 -12.66 6.50
N TRP A 70 6.05 -12.08 6.79
CA TRP A 70 5.40 -11.07 5.96
C TRP A 70 4.93 -9.93 6.86
N LYS A 71 5.88 -9.34 7.61
CA LYS A 71 5.56 -8.26 8.53
C LYS A 71 5.78 -6.92 7.85
N HIS A 72 4.78 -6.09 7.90
CA HIS A 72 4.89 -4.70 7.45
C HIS A 72 3.86 -3.81 8.14
N TRP A 73 4.16 -2.56 8.15
CA TRP A 73 3.18 -1.50 8.36
C TRP A 73 3.53 -0.37 7.41
N PHE A 74 2.52 0.31 6.93
CA PHE A 74 2.71 1.54 6.19
C PHE A 74 1.50 2.45 6.29
N VAL A 75 1.74 3.74 6.03
CA VAL A 75 0.71 4.77 5.94
C VAL A 75 0.87 5.49 4.61
N GLN A 76 -0.27 5.91 4.06
CA GLN A 76 -0.35 6.60 2.78
C GLN A 76 -1.40 7.71 2.86
N PRO A 77 -1.01 8.96 3.15
CA PRO A 77 -1.83 10.12 2.88
C PRO A 77 -1.91 10.38 1.38
N GLU A 78 -3.13 10.66 0.90
CA GLU A 78 -3.40 10.95 -0.49
C GLU A 78 -4.39 12.09 -0.63
N TYR A 79 -4.02 13.12 -1.39
CA TYR A 79 -4.93 14.17 -1.82
C TYR A 79 -5.55 13.76 -3.15
N ARG A 80 -6.90 13.78 -3.22
CA ARG A 80 -7.69 13.38 -4.39
C ARG A 80 -8.47 14.54 -4.96
N TYR A 81 -8.42 14.69 -6.26
CA TYR A 81 -9.22 15.62 -7.02
C TYR A 81 -10.23 14.87 -7.90
N TRP A 82 -11.51 15.10 -7.69
CA TRP A 82 -12.63 14.46 -8.36
C TRP A 82 -13.09 15.29 -9.56
N LEU A 83 -13.28 14.66 -10.72
CA LEU A 83 -13.70 15.37 -11.92
C LEU A 83 -15.13 15.93 -11.82
N CYS A 84 -16.02 15.21 -11.15
CA CYS A 84 -17.41 15.63 -10.91
C CYS A 84 -17.62 16.06 -9.47
N ASN A 85 -18.11 15.16 -8.64
CA ASN A 85 -18.32 15.37 -7.21
C ASN A 85 -17.46 14.43 -6.40
N LYS A 86 -17.09 14.84 -5.18
CA LYS A 86 -16.33 13.98 -4.28
C LYS A 86 -17.04 12.65 -4.02
N PHE A 87 -16.28 11.59 -3.86
CA PHE A 87 -16.69 10.20 -3.60
C PHE A 87 -17.43 9.52 -4.76
N GLN A 88 -17.41 10.07 -5.97
CA GLN A 88 -18.03 9.42 -7.13
C GLN A 88 -17.33 9.73 -8.44
N GLY A 89 -17.27 8.74 -9.34
CA GLY A 89 -16.69 8.87 -10.66
C GLY A 89 -15.17 8.91 -10.65
N HIS A 90 -14.60 9.59 -11.61
CA HIS A 90 -13.16 9.64 -11.83
C HIS A 90 -12.47 10.59 -10.85
N PHE A 91 -11.30 10.20 -10.38
CA PHE A 91 -10.42 11.06 -9.59
C PHE A 91 -8.96 10.87 -9.96
N PHE A 92 -8.17 11.90 -9.71
CA PHE A 92 -6.72 11.89 -9.72
C PHE A 92 -6.23 12.11 -8.30
N GLY A 93 -5.19 11.36 -7.90
CA GLY A 93 -4.57 11.48 -6.59
C GLY A 93 -3.11 11.82 -6.67
N GLY A 94 -2.63 12.50 -5.62
CA GLY A 94 -1.21 12.65 -5.32
C GLY A 94 -0.99 12.12 -3.91
N HIS A 95 -0.12 11.12 -3.76
CA HIS A 95 0.11 10.47 -2.48
C HIS A 95 1.58 10.49 -2.06
N ALA A 96 1.80 10.52 -0.77
CA ALA A 96 3.04 10.10 -0.15
C ALA A 96 2.82 8.79 0.59
N HIS A 97 3.86 7.99 0.74
CA HIS A 97 3.76 6.76 1.52
C HIS A 97 5.06 6.50 2.29
N GLY A 98 4.94 5.83 3.42
CA GLY A 98 6.09 5.43 4.21
C GLY A 98 5.76 4.32 5.18
N GLY A 99 6.76 3.50 5.49
CA GLY A 99 6.55 2.35 6.34
C GLY A 99 7.79 1.52 6.57
N GLN A 100 7.59 0.38 7.22
CA GLN A 100 8.64 -0.60 7.49
C GLN A 100 8.19 -1.98 7.06
N TYR A 101 9.14 -2.80 6.67
CA TYR A 101 8.89 -4.18 6.30
C TYR A 101 9.95 -5.12 6.85
N ASN A 102 9.55 -6.37 7.06
CA ASN A 102 10.42 -7.47 7.43
C ASN A 102 9.92 -8.73 6.71
N ILE A 103 10.56 -9.03 5.59
CA ILE A 103 10.11 -10.05 4.63
C ILE A 103 11.21 -11.10 4.46
N GLY A 104 10.83 -12.37 4.54
CA GLY A 104 11.77 -13.49 4.31
C GLY A 104 11.08 -14.84 4.34
N GLY A 105 11.78 -15.87 3.86
CA GLY A 105 11.31 -17.26 3.89
C GLY A 105 10.34 -17.65 2.78
N PHE A 106 10.14 -16.84 1.75
CA PHE A 106 9.24 -17.16 0.66
C PHE A 106 9.95 -17.80 -0.52
N ASN A 107 9.40 -18.90 -1.03
CA ASN A 107 9.80 -19.51 -2.30
C ASN A 107 9.13 -18.74 -3.45
N GLY A 108 9.66 -17.60 -3.80
CA GLY A 108 9.19 -16.84 -4.96
C GLY A 108 9.96 -17.22 -6.21
N GLY A 109 9.29 -17.77 -7.23
CA GLY A 109 9.90 -18.09 -8.52
C GLY A 109 10.08 -16.89 -9.46
N MET A 110 9.71 -15.69 -9.06
CA MET A 110 9.67 -14.49 -9.91
C MET A 110 10.61 -13.40 -9.45
N LYS A 111 11.14 -12.65 -10.42
CA LYS A 111 11.73 -11.34 -10.17
C LYS A 111 10.61 -10.30 -10.25
N ILE A 112 10.34 -9.61 -9.15
CA ILE A 112 9.36 -8.54 -9.11
C ILE A 112 10.11 -7.23 -8.86
N LEU A 113 9.94 -6.27 -9.75
CA LEU A 113 10.44 -4.90 -9.61
C LEU A 113 11.95 -4.81 -9.29
N GLY A 114 12.76 -5.63 -9.96
CA GLY A 114 14.21 -5.64 -9.76
C GLY A 114 14.70 -6.42 -8.54
N THR A 115 13.81 -6.88 -7.66
CA THR A 115 14.14 -7.74 -6.52
C THR A 115 14.05 -9.21 -6.92
N ASP A 116 15.12 -9.96 -6.76
CA ASP A 116 15.15 -11.41 -7.01
C ASP A 116 14.51 -12.15 -5.83
N MET A 117 13.21 -12.45 -5.95
CA MET A 117 12.42 -13.13 -4.92
C MET A 117 12.90 -14.57 -4.65
N ARG A 118 13.72 -15.15 -5.55
CA ARG A 118 14.32 -16.47 -5.33
C ARG A 118 15.30 -16.46 -4.16
N LYS A 119 15.92 -15.32 -3.88
CA LYS A 119 16.85 -15.16 -2.74
C LYS A 119 16.13 -15.00 -1.40
N LEU A 120 14.81 -14.75 -1.40
CA LEU A 120 14.01 -14.64 -0.17
C LEU A 120 13.86 -15.96 0.59
N LYS A 121 14.16 -17.10 -0.04
CA LYS A 121 14.10 -18.42 0.60
C LYS A 121 15.06 -18.50 1.80
N ASP A 122 16.29 -18.03 1.60
CA ASP A 122 17.38 -18.16 2.57
C ASP A 122 17.82 -16.81 3.16
N THR A 123 17.13 -15.74 2.79
CA THR A 123 17.45 -14.38 3.22
C THR A 123 16.23 -13.64 3.73
N ARG A 124 16.46 -12.78 4.71
CA ARG A 124 15.48 -11.88 5.28
C ARG A 124 15.89 -10.44 4.99
N TYR A 125 14.95 -9.65 4.51
CA TYR A 125 15.11 -8.22 4.31
C TYR A 125 14.28 -7.48 5.34
N GLN A 126 14.92 -6.58 6.06
CA GLN A 126 14.25 -5.71 7.02
C GLN A 126 14.67 -4.27 6.74
N GLY A 127 13.71 -3.40 6.56
CA GLY A 127 14.00 -2.02 6.20
C GLY A 127 12.80 -1.11 6.34
N TRP A 128 13.02 0.13 5.91
CA TRP A 128 12.00 1.16 5.81
C TRP A 128 12.00 1.74 4.41
N PHE A 129 10.89 2.32 4.04
CA PHE A 129 10.72 3.01 2.76
C PHE A 129 9.92 4.29 2.95
N VAL A 130 10.17 5.24 2.07
CA VAL A 130 9.40 6.47 1.91
C VAL A 130 9.33 6.81 0.44
N GLY A 131 8.19 7.30 0.00
CA GLY A 131 8.00 7.62 -1.40
C GLY A 131 6.82 8.53 -1.64
N ALA A 132 6.63 8.88 -2.91
CA ALA A 132 5.51 9.66 -3.37
C ALA A 132 5.11 9.23 -4.79
N GLY A 133 3.88 9.48 -5.15
CA GLY A 133 3.37 9.11 -6.45
C GLY A 133 2.09 9.83 -6.82
N ILE A 134 1.58 9.46 -7.97
CA ILE A 134 0.28 9.92 -8.49
C ILE A 134 -0.59 8.71 -8.72
N SER A 135 -1.90 8.89 -8.59
CA SER A 135 -2.90 7.85 -8.80
C SER A 135 -4.02 8.34 -9.71
N TYR A 136 -4.70 7.38 -10.28
CA TYR A 136 -5.95 7.57 -11.00
C TYR A 136 -6.91 6.47 -10.60
N GLY A 137 -8.17 6.84 -10.34
CA GLY A 137 -9.16 5.88 -9.93
C GLY A 137 -10.57 6.25 -10.36
N TYR A 138 -11.46 5.30 -10.10
CA TYR A 138 -12.88 5.44 -10.33
C TYR A 138 -13.67 4.85 -9.17
N ALA A 139 -14.67 5.61 -8.69
CA ALA A 139 -15.58 5.18 -7.63
C ALA A 139 -16.99 4.96 -8.18
N TRP A 140 -17.51 3.73 -8.00
CA TRP A 140 -18.89 3.34 -8.32
C TRP A 140 -19.75 3.45 -7.06
N ILE A 141 -20.86 4.18 -7.16
CA ILE A 141 -21.87 4.19 -6.11
C ILE A 141 -22.72 2.93 -6.23
N LEU A 142 -22.56 1.98 -5.32
CA LEU A 142 -23.35 0.74 -5.29
C LEU A 142 -24.68 0.90 -4.54
N GLY A 143 -24.81 1.94 -3.72
CA GLY A 143 -26.02 2.18 -2.94
C GLY A 143 -25.89 3.34 -1.99
N ARG A 144 -26.79 3.42 -1.03
CA ARG A 144 -26.87 4.56 -0.07
C ARG A 144 -25.65 4.66 0.86
N HIS A 145 -24.97 3.53 1.13
CA HIS A 145 -23.89 3.43 2.12
C HIS A 145 -22.63 2.76 1.57
N TRP A 146 -22.62 2.29 0.32
CA TRP A 146 -21.55 1.50 -0.25
C TRP A 146 -21.04 2.10 -1.55
N ASN A 147 -19.73 2.26 -1.62
CA ASN A 147 -19.01 2.57 -2.86
C ASN A 147 -17.98 1.47 -3.11
N LEU A 148 -17.71 1.19 -4.37
CA LEU A 148 -16.60 0.40 -4.82
C LEU A 148 -15.62 1.32 -5.54
N GLU A 149 -14.35 1.24 -5.21
CA GLU A 149 -13.31 2.02 -5.87
C GLU A 149 -12.27 1.09 -6.49
N ALA A 150 -11.82 1.43 -7.69
CA ALA A 150 -10.62 0.88 -8.30
C ALA A 150 -9.64 2.01 -8.57
N GLU A 151 -8.39 1.79 -8.20
CA GLU A 151 -7.33 2.79 -8.30
C GLU A 151 -6.05 2.14 -8.82
N ILE A 152 -5.33 2.85 -9.66
CA ILE A 152 -3.98 2.51 -10.11
C ILE A 152 -3.06 3.68 -9.86
N GLY A 153 -1.87 3.43 -9.34
CA GLY A 153 -0.90 4.46 -9.03
C GLY A 153 0.48 4.15 -9.58
N LEU A 154 1.24 5.21 -9.83
CA LEU A 154 2.64 5.17 -10.19
C LEU A 154 3.41 6.08 -9.25
N GLY A 155 4.53 5.62 -8.73
CA GLY A 155 5.33 6.40 -7.79
C GLY A 155 6.79 5.99 -7.75
N TYR A 156 7.56 6.82 -7.05
CA TYR A 156 8.94 6.53 -6.71
C TYR A 156 9.04 6.27 -5.21
N SER A 157 9.80 5.24 -4.84
CA SER A 157 10.04 4.91 -3.44
C SER A 157 11.53 4.74 -3.17
N TYR A 158 12.02 5.44 -2.17
CA TYR A 158 13.36 5.27 -1.63
C TYR A 158 13.31 4.26 -0.48
N THR A 159 14.17 3.24 -0.54
CA THR A 159 14.18 2.15 0.43
C THR A 159 15.58 1.97 1.00
N ARG A 160 15.66 1.80 2.33
CA ARG A 160 16.88 1.33 3.01
C ARG A 160 16.60 0.02 3.72
N TYR A 161 17.49 -0.95 3.54
CA TYR A 161 17.30 -2.26 4.16
C TYR A 161 18.61 -2.89 4.63
N ASP A 162 18.44 -3.75 5.64
CA ASP A 162 19.44 -4.69 6.10
C ASP A 162 19.11 -6.09 5.59
N ARG A 163 20.12 -6.83 5.23
CA ARG A 163 20.00 -8.21 4.74
C ARG A 163 20.60 -9.20 5.73
N PHE A 164 19.82 -10.24 6.03
CA PHE A 164 20.21 -11.30 6.96
C PHE A 164 20.23 -12.64 6.25
N ARG A 165 21.22 -13.50 6.56
CA ARG A 165 21.44 -14.79 5.87
C ARG A 165 20.41 -15.85 6.23
N CYS A 166 19.66 -15.73 7.26
CA CYS A 166 18.72 -16.75 7.71
C CYS A 166 17.38 -16.12 8.06
N THR A 167 16.31 -16.84 7.81
CA THR A 167 14.96 -16.37 8.14
C THR A 167 14.70 -16.30 9.65
N GLY A 168 15.44 -17.07 10.45
CA GLY A 168 15.23 -17.20 11.90
C GLY A 168 16.29 -16.53 12.79
N CYS A 169 17.57 -16.81 12.59
CA CYS A 169 18.65 -16.48 13.54
C CYS A 169 19.75 -15.57 12.97
N GLY A 170 19.43 -14.76 12.06
CA GLY A 170 20.14 -13.82 11.27
C GLY A 170 21.52 -13.32 11.62
N LYS A 171 22.57 -13.90 11.11
CA LYS A 171 23.82 -13.17 10.93
C LYS A 171 23.61 -12.10 9.88
N LYS A 172 23.80 -10.82 10.24
CA LYS A 172 23.71 -9.67 9.34
C LYS A 172 24.78 -9.80 8.25
N ILE A 173 24.39 -9.79 6.97
CA ILE A 173 25.32 -9.93 5.84
C ILE A 173 25.64 -8.56 5.26
N GLU A 174 24.67 -7.69 5.20
CA GLU A 174 24.77 -6.36 4.61
C GLU A 174 23.98 -5.36 5.43
N GLU A 175 24.57 -4.19 5.63
CA GLU A 175 24.00 -3.11 6.43
C GLU A 175 23.65 -1.92 5.55
N ASN A 176 22.43 -1.36 5.76
CA ASN A 176 22.03 -0.02 5.34
C ASN A 176 22.18 0.25 3.82
N ARG A 177 21.80 -0.69 2.95
CA ARG A 177 21.84 -0.47 1.50
C ARG A 177 20.70 0.42 1.03
N PRO A 178 20.99 1.51 0.29
CA PRO A 178 19.99 2.31 -0.38
C PRO A 178 19.55 1.65 -1.71
N HIS A 179 18.27 1.69 -1.98
CA HIS A 179 17.67 1.39 -3.29
C HIS A 179 16.72 2.48 -3.71
#